data_31c34fde649255bc28d99a1ffaa1ab20
#
_entry.id   31c34fde649255bc28d99a1ffaa1ab20
#
_cell.length_a   1.000
_cell.length_b   1.000
_cell.length_c   1.000
_cell.angle_alpha   90.00
_cell.angle_beta   90.00
_cell.angle_gamma   90.00
#
_symmetry.space_group_name_H-M   'P 1'
#
loop_
_entity.id
_entity.type
_entity.pdbx_description
1 polymer ?
#
loop_
_entity_poly.entity_id
_entity_poly.type
_entity_poly.pdbx_seq_one_letter_code
_entity_poly.pdbx_strand_id
1 'polypeptide(L)'
;NTLIMPSGYRGLSSAEMKSVAEWVDQGGTLIAHNGSSRYLASENGIGSVTQIQNSLEQSDEHNIYLQRELNSLDVKIDIPYVLNNKINFEVDYPWESSSDRMRNDELVKRDNWQSIFMPSGAMVAGRIDQEHWLTFGTPNTLPLLYRNYPILMSGRNAEAAVRVGELVENKMADSYRTINWSDLPPGYDLNVRMSGLVWPEAAQRIANSAYLTRERVGKGQVILFSGEPNFRGSTLGTNRLWLNAVIYGAGLGTSSRITP
;
A
#
# COMPACT_ATOMS: atom_id res chain seq x y z
N ASN A 1 -3.91 -1.00 -24.36
CA ASN A 1 -3.15 -1.97 -23.55
C ASN A 1 -3.46 -1.89 -22.02
N THR A 2 -4.63 -1.35 -21.64
CA THR A 2 -5.07 -1.26 -20.24
C THR A 2 -6.37 -2.04 -20.05
N LEU A 3 -6.40 -2.93 -19.06
CA LEU A 3 -7.59 -3.64 -18.60
C LEU A 3 -7.99 -3.10 -17.22
N ILE A 4 -9.26 -2.73 -17.08
CA ILE A 4 -9.81 -2.24 -15.81
C ILE A 4 -10.79 -3.27 -15.26
N MET A 5 -10.57 -3.70 -14.02
CA MET A 5 -11.45 -4.57 -13.26
C MET A 5 -12.18 -3.73 -12.18
N PRO A 6 -13.46 -3.36 -12.41
CA PRO A 6 -14.21 -2.54 -11.47
C PRO A 6 -14.61 -3.32 -10.21
N SER A 7 -14.95 -2.59 -9.16
CA SER A 7 -15.55 -3.15 -7.94
C SER A 7 -16.84 -3.93 -8.28
N GLY A 8 -17.02 -5.10 -7.70
CA GLY A 8 -18.21 -5.93 -7.96
C GLY A 8 -18.06 -6.95 -9.08
N TYR A 9 -16.89 -7.07 -9.66
CA TYR A 9 -16.59 -8.18 -10.55
C TYR A 9 -16.65 -9.51 -9.78
N ARG A 10 -17.29 -10.52 -10.38
CA ARG A 10 -17.54 -11.82 -9.71
C ARG A 10 -16.32 -12.75 -9.60
N GLY A 11 -15.17 -12.28 -10.06
CA GLY A 11 -13.94 -13.07 -10.17
C GLY A 11 -13.80 -13.72 -11.55
N LEU A 12 -12.57 -14.08 -11.87
CA LEU A 12 -12.20 -14.81 -13.07
C LEU A 12 -12.16 -16.31 -12.76
N SER A 13 -12.52 -17.15 -13.69
CA SER A 13 -12.17 -18.57 -13.63
C SER A 13 -10.64 -18.73 -13.65
N SER A 14 -10.13 -19.89 -13.22
CA SER A 14 -8.68 -20.14 -13.25
C SER A 14 -8.08 -20.00 -14.65
N ALA A 15 -8.83 -20.37 -15.70
CA ALA A 15 -8.39 -20.24 -17.08
C ALA A 15 -8.33 -18.75 -17.52
N GLU A 16 -9.33 -17.96 -17.17
CA GLU A 16 -9.35 -16.52 -17.45
C GLU A 16 -8.27 -15.78 -16.67
N MET A 17 -8.05 -16.14 -15.39
CA MET A 17 -6.97 -15.58 -14.58
C MET A 17 -5.61 -15.83 -15.23
N LYS A 18 -5.38 -17.07 -15.70
CA LYS A 18 -4.13 -17.42 -16.40
C LYS A 18 -3.97 -16.58 -17.67
N SER A 19 -5.02 -16.43 -18.47
CA SER A 19 -4.97 -15.61 -19.69
C SER A 19 -4.69 -14.14 -19.40
N VAL A 20 -5.28 -13.58 -18.33
CA VAL A 20 -5.00 -12.21 -17.89
C VAL A 20 -3.56 -12.08 -17.38
N ALA A 21 -3.06 -13.05 -16.62
CA ALA A 21 -1.68 -13.06 -16.14
C ALA A 21 -0.66 -13.10 -17.30
N GLU A 22 -0.91 -13.96 -18.28
CA GLU A 22 -0.08 -14.05 -19.50
C GLU A 22 -0.12 -12.72 -20.29
N TRP A 23 -1.30 -12.08 -20.39
CA TRP A 23 -1.43 -10.79 -21.06
C TRP A 23 -0.69 -9.68 -20.30
N VAL A 24 -0.74 -9.66 -18.97
CA VAL A 24 0.06 -8.73 -18.15
C VAL A 24 1.54 -8.99 -18.37
N ASP A 25 2.00 -10.25 -18.31
CA ASP A 25 3.41 -10.63 -18.52
C ASP A 25 3.95 -10.13 -19.87
N GLN A 26 3.11 -10.10 -20.92
CA GLN A 26 3.44 -9.60 -22.24
C GLN A 26 3.44 -8.06 -22.37
N GLY A 27 3.07 -7.31 -21.33
CA GLY A 27 3.13 -5.85 -21.30
C GLY A 27 1.79 -5.15 -21.07
N GLY A 28 0.76 -5.88 -20.69
CA GLY A 28 -0.54 -5.32 -20.32
C GLY A 28 -0.48 -4.55 -18.99
N THR A 29 -1.30 -3.52 -18.85
CA THR A 29 -1.55 -2.83 -17.58
C THR A 29 -2.89 -3.24 -17.03
N LEU A 30 -2.89 -3.93 -15.89
CA LEU A 30 -4.09 -4.32 -15.16
C LEU A 30 -4.35 -3.33 -14.03
N ILE A 31 -5.53 -2.70 -14.03
CA ILE A 31 -5.95 -1.79 -12.96
C ILE A 31 -7.18 -2.39 -12.28
N ALA A 32 -7.14 -2.52 -10.96
CA ALA A 32 -8.28 -3.00 -10.19
C ALA A 32 -8.54 -2.13 -8.96
N HIS A 33 -9.77 -2.15 -8.47
CA HIS A 33 -10.15 -1.46 -7.25
C HIS A 33 -11.14 -2.26 -6.41
N ASN A 34 -11.10 -2.03 -5.08
CA ASN A 34 -11.99 -2.61 -4.08
C ASN A 34 -12.10 -4.15 -4.17
N GLY A 35 -13.28 -4.68 -4.48
CA GLY A 35 -13.54 -6.12 -4.54
C GLY A 35 -12.64 -6.86 -5.55
N SER A 36 -12.33 -6.25 -6.69
CA SER A 36 -11.41 -6.82 -7.68
C SER A 36 -9.96 -6.80 -7.18
N SER A 37 -9.54 -5.76 -6.46
CA SER A 37 -8.23 -5.76 -5.78
C SER A 37 -8.15 -6.84 -4.70
N ARG A 38 -9.24 -7.05 -3.92
CA ARG A 38 -9.34 -8.16 -2.97
C ARG A 38 -9.11 -9.52 -3.64
N TYR A 39 -9.70 -9.71 -4.80
CA TYR A 39 -9.58 -10.95 -5.56
C TYR A 39 -8.16 -11.14 -6.10
N LEU A 40 -7.56 -10.09 -6.68
CA LEU A 40 -6.19 -10.14 -7.22
C LEU A 40 -5.11 -10.24 -6.14
N ALA A 41 -5.37 -9.75 -4.93
CA ALA A 41 -4.50 -9.86 -3.78
C ALA A 41 -4.75 -11.15 -2.95
N SER A 42 -5.30 -12.20 -3.55
CA SER A 42 -5.45 -13.53 -2.98
C SER A 42 -4.33 -14.46 -3.44
N GLU A 43 -4.23 -15.64 -2.85
CA GLU A 43 -3.20 -16.65 -3.18
C GLU A 43 -3.17 -17.05 -4.67
N ASN A 44 -4.33 -16.96 -5.35
CA ASN A 44 -4.45 -17.26 -6.77
C ASN A 44 -4.50 -15.99 -7.64
N GLY A 45 -4.06 -14.86 -7.10
CA GLY A 45 -4.07 -13.57 -7.78
C GLY A 45 -2.89 -13.38 -8.73
N ILE A 46 -2.70 -12.13 -9.16
CA ILE A 46 -1.60 -11.73 -10.03
C ILE A 46 -0.73 -10.74 -9.27
N GLY A 47 0.55 -11.07 -9.10
CA GLY A 47 1.50 -10.25 -8.38
C GLY A 47 1.77 -10.75 -6.95
N SER A 48 2.49 -9.94 -6.18
CA SER A 48 2.93 -10.27 -4.81
C SER A 48 2.19 -9.49 -3.73
N VAL A 49 1.29 -8.58 -4.10
CA VAL A 49 0.44 -7.86 -3.13
C VAL A 49 -0.53 -8.83 -2.50
N THR A 50 -0.60 -8.83 -1.18
CA THR A 50 -1.47 -9.70 -0.39
C THR A 50 -2.43 -8.90 0.47
N GLN A 51 -3.42 -9.55 1.07
CA GLN A 51 -4.27 -8.95 2.10
C GLN A 51 -3.67 -9.24 3.48
N ILE A 52 -3.89 -8.33 4.44
CA ILE A 52 -3.33 -8.45 5.80
C ILE A 52 -3.61 -9.82 6.43
N GLN A 53 -4.82 -10.33 6.30
CA GLN A 53 -5.18 -11.62 6.88
C GLN A 53 -4.41 -12.82 6.32
N ASN A 54 -3.86 -12.69 5.09
CA ASN A 54 -3.10 -13.72 4.42
C ASN A 54 -1.59 -13.53 4.58
N SER A 55 -1.17 -12.46 5.26
CA SER A 55 0.25 -12.10 5.41
C SER A 55 0.65 -11.82 6.86
N LEU A 56 -0.14 -12.27 7.83
CA LEU A 56 0.16 -12.05 9.25
C LEU A 56 1.49 -12.68 9.67
N GLU A 57 1.81 -13.86 9.16
CA GLU A 57 3.09 -14.54 9.40
C GLU A 57 4.30 -13.80 8.79
N GLN A 58 4.05 -12.98 7.76
CA GLN A 58 5.06 -12.19 7.05
C GLN A 58 5.04 -10.71 7.47
N SER A 59 4.37 -10.37 8.57
CA SER A 59 4.22 -8.99 9.03
C SER A 59 5.57 -8.30 9.27
N ASP A 60 6.56 -9.03 9.74
CA ASP A 60 7.92 -8.52 9.95
C ASP A 60 8.60 -8.14 8.63
N GLU A 61 8.42 -8.94 7.57
CA GLU A 61 8.95 -8.63 6.25
C GLU A 61 8.32 -7.35 5.69
N HIS A 62 7.00 -7.21 5.81
CA HIS A 62 6.30 -6.00 5.41
C HIS A 62 6.75 -4.77 6.20
N ASN A 63 7.01 -4.94 7.49
CA ASN A 63 7.53 -3.86 8.33
C ASN A 63 8.94 -3.41 7.88
N ILE A 64 9.83 -4.34 7.53
CA ILE A 64 11.17 -4.01 6.99
C ILE A 64 11.06 -3.12 5.75
N TYR A 65 10.17 -3.46 4.80
CA TYR A 65 10.00 -2.64 3.59
C TYR A 65 9.41 -1.27 3.91
N LEU A 66 8.46 -1.20 4.85
CA LEU A 66 7.93 0.07 5.34
C LEU A 66 9.02 0.92 5.98
N GLN A 67 9.88 0.35 6.84
CA GLN A 67 10.97 1.10 7.49
C GLN A 67 11.96 1.64 6.47
N ARG A 68 12.29 0.87 5.44
CA ARG A 68 13.15 1.35 4.33
C ARG A 68 12.52 2.52 3.59
N GLU A 69 11.21 2.45 3.32
CA GLU A 69 10.45 3.54 2.71
C GLU A 69 10.46 4.78 3.61
N LEU A 70 10.16 4.63 4.90
CA LEU A 70 10.15 5.74 5.85
C LEU A 70 11.53 6.39 6.01
N ASN A 71 12.59 5.58 6.06
CA ASN A 71 13.96 6.07 6.15
C ASN A 71 14.37 6.84 4.87
N SER A 72 13.84 6.46 3.71
CA SER A 72 14.12 7.17 2.47
C SER A 72 13.50 8.57 2.41
N LEU A 73 12.39 8.81 3.12
CA LEU A 73 11.75 10.12 3.19
C LEU A 73 12.57 11.14 4.00
N ASP A 74 13.37 10.68 4.97
CA ASP A 74 14.18 11.52 5.85
C ASP A 74 15.61 11.73 5.34
N VAL A 75 16.00 11.08 4.24
CA VAL A 75 17.35 11.21 3.67
C VAL A 75 17.51 12.58 3.01
N LYS A 76 17.98 13.55 3.75
CA LYS A 76 18.67 14.72 3.17
C LYS A 76 19.99 14.22 2.58
N ILE A 77 20.05 14.10 1.27
CA ILE A 77 21.28 13.69 0.57
C ILE A 77 22.32 14.77 0.78
N ASP A 78 23.19 14.58 1.75
CA ASP A 78 24.44 15.32 1.86
C ASP A 78 25.45 14.70 0.89
N ILE A 79 25.55 15.28 -0.30
CA ILE A 79 26.40 14.78 -1.37
C ILE A 79 27.87 14.63 -0.90
N PRO A 80 28.49 15.59 -0.18
CA PRO A 80 29.80 15.40 0.42
C PRO A 80 29.91 14.21 1.36
N TYR A 81 28.87 13.93 2.14
CA TYR A 81 28.84 12.79 3.04
C TYR A 81 28.72 11.45 2.30
N VAL A 82 27.89 11.39 1.25
CA VAL A 82 27.76 10.21 0.36
C VAL A 82 29.09 9.90 -0.32
N LEU A 83 29.76 10.91 -0.88
CA LEU A 83 31.04 10.76 -1.58
C LEU A 83 32.18 10.30 -0.66
N ASN A 84 32.10 10.55 0.63
CA ASN A 84 33.06 10.09 1.63
C ASN A 84 32.77 8.70 2.20
N ASN A 85 31.81 7.94 1.66
CA ASN A 85 31.42 6.58 2.09
C ASN A 85 31.07 6.48 3.59
N LYS A 86 30.50 7.52 4.18
CA LYS A 86 30.18 7.57 5.62
C LYS A 86 28.70 7.33 5.90
N ILE A 87 27.90 6.98 4.90
CA ILE A 87 26.48 6.68 5.10
C ILE A 87 26.36 5.20 5.44
N ASN A 88 25.88 4.93 6.63
CA ASN A 88 25.40 3.60 6.99
C ASN A 88 23.92 3.52 6.62
N PHE A 89 23.61 2.76 5.57
CA PHE A 89 22.24 2.45 5.16
C PHE A 89 21.75 1.15 5.81
N GLU A 90 22.44 0.63 6.81
CA GLU A 90 21.99 -0.56 7.53
C GLU A 90 20.72 -0.23 8.29
N VAL A 91 19.67 -0.93 7.96
CA VAL A 91 18.44 -0.98 8.73
C VAL A 91 18.62 -2.09 9.76
N ASP A 92 18.46 -1.78 11.04
CA ASP A 92 18.50 -2.78 12.10
C ASP A 92 17.53 -3.92 11.78
N TYR A 93 17.99 -5.14 11.91
CA TYR A 93 17.15 -6.30 11.65
C TYR A 93 16.17 -6.50 12.80
N PRO A 94 14.84 -6.61 12.52
CA PRO A 94 13.85 -6.72 13.59
C PRO A 94 13.97 -7.99 14.44
N TRP A 95 14.68 -9.01 13.97
CA TRP A 95 14.96 -10.23 14.77
C TRP A 95 16.10 -10.05 15.79
N GLU A 96 16.87 -8.97 15.72
CA GLU A 96 17.90 -8.66 16.73
C GLU A 96 17.32 -7.96 17.96
N SER A 97 16.13 -7.38 17.86
CA SER A 97 15.55 -6.52 18.90
C SER A 97 14.38 -7.12 19.67
N SER A 98 13.95 -8.39 19.44
CA SER A 98 12.68 -8.82 20.00
C SER A 98 12.75 -9.89 21.07
N SER A 99 12.22 -9.55 22.22
CA SER A 99 11.83 -10.51 23.26
C SER A 99 10.38 -11.00 23.19
N ASP A 100 9.46 -10.28 22.53
CA ASP A 100 8.01 -10.57 22.61
C ASP A 100 7.30 -10.49 21.26
N ARG A 101 7.65 -11.38 20.33
CA ARG A 101 6.84 -11.55 19.11
C ARG A 101 5.54 -12.26 19.43
N MET A 102 4.42 -11.67 18.99
CA MET A 102 3.13 -12.34 19.04
C MET A 102 3.18 -13.62 18.22
N ARG A 103 2.64 -14.71 18.75
CA ARG A 103 2.47 -15.95 18.03
C ARG A 103 1.42 -15.78 16.90
N ASN A 104 1.51 -16.59 15.87
CA ASN A 104 0.60 -16.47 14.72
C ASN A 104 -0.89 -16.61 15.11
N ASP A 105 -1.22 -17.51 16.02
CA ASP A 105 -2.59 -17.67 16.53
C ASP A 105 -3.11 -16.42 17.26
N GLU A 106 -2.24 -15.66 17.92
CA GLU A 106 -2.56 -14.38 18.56
C GLU A 106 -2.72 -13.25 17.54
N LEU A 107 -1.88 -13.22 16.50
CA LEU A 107 -2.02 -12.28 15.39
C LEU A 107 -3.36 -12.46 14.67
N VAL A 108 -3.75 -13.71 14.39
CA VAL A 108 -5.05 -14.04 13.76
C VAL A 108 -6.21 -13.62 14.67
N LYS A 109 -6.15 -13.90 15.97
CA LYS A 109 -7.20 -13.47 16.93
C LYS A 109 -7.31 -11.95 16.97
N ARG A 110 -6.18 -11.24 16.98
CA ARG A 110 -6.14 -9.78 16.97
C ARG A 110 -6.75 -9.22 15.68
N ASP A 111 -6.34 -9.73 14.53
CA ASP A 111 -6.86 -9.27 13.24
C ASP A 111 -8.38 -9.50 13.13
N ASN A 112 -8.86 -10.67 13.53
CA ASN A 112 -10.29 -10.99 13.57
C ASN A 112 -11.07 -10.04 14.47
N TRP A 113 -10.56 -9.75 15.65
CA TRP A 113 -11.16 -8.78 16.58
C TRP A 113 -11.20 -7.37 15.96
N GLN A 114 -10.08 -6.89 15.45
CA GLN A 114 -9.98 -5.56 14.84
C GLN A 114 -10.89 -5.43 13.60
N SER A 115 -11.12 -6.51 12.87
CA SER A 115 -11.96 -6.53 11.67
C SER A 115 -13.42 -6.18 11.93
N ILE A 116 -13.91 -6.40 13.15
CA ILE A 116 -15.29 -6.09 13.55
C ILE A 116 -15.55 -4.59 13.56
N PHE A 117 -14.51 -3.79 13.80
CA PHE A 117 -14.60 -2.33 13.97
C PHE A 117 -14.38 -1.54 12.68
N MET A 118 -14.25 -2.21 11.53
CA MET A 118 -13.96 -1.53 10.26
C MET A 118 -15.05 -0.49 9.92
N PRO A 119 -14.65 0.71 9.47
CA PRO A 119 -15.60 1.79 9.20
C PRO A 119 -16.51 1.44 8.01
N SER A 120 -17.75 1.91 8.05
CA SER A 120 -18.70 1.84 6.93
C SER A 120 -18.71 3.09 6.06
N GLY A 121 -17.87 4.05 6.36
CA GLY A 121 -17.67 5.29 5.61
C GLY A 121 -17.04 6.35 6.52
N ALA A 122 -15.73 6.53 6.39
CA ALA A 122 -14.97 7.55 7.09
C ALA A 122 -13.90 8.10 6.15
N MET A 123 -13.40 9.29 6.44
CA MET A 123 -12.24 9.84 5.74
C MET A 123 -11.00 9.56 6.56
N VAL A 124 -10.06 8.85 5.96
CA VAL A 124 -8.75 8.57 6.55
C VAL A 124 -7.65 9.29 5.78
N ALA A 125 -6.54 9.58 6.44
CA ALA A 125 -5.40 10.21 5.81
C ALA A 125 -4.68 9.22 4.87
N GLY A 126 -4.35 9.68 3.69
CA GLY A 126 -3.50 8.97 2.74
C GLY A 126 -2.18 9.69 2.57
N ARG A 127 -1.08 9.09 2.98
CA ARG A 127 0.28 9.57 2.75
C ARG A 127 0.70 9.24 1.34
N ILE A 128 1.15 10.25 0.60
CA ILE A 128 1.45 10.19 -0.83
C ILE A 128 2.96 10.11 -1.04
N ASP A 129 3.40 9.14 -1.81
CA ASP A 129 4.74 9.14 -2.38
C ASP A 129 4.79 10.18 -3.51
N GLN A 130 5.47 11.30 -3.30
CA GLN A 130 5.52 12.42 -4.25
C GLN A 130 6.39 12.15 -5.47
N GLU A 131 7.26 11.15 -5.43
CA GLU A 131 8.15 10.79 -6.52
C GLU A 131 7.51 9.78 -7.48
N HIS A 132 6.42 9.13 -7.05
CA HIS A 132 5.76 8.11 -7.85
C HIS A 132 4.85 8.72 -8.92
N TRP A 133 4.93 8.25 -10.16
CA TRP A 133 4.14 8.79 -11.29
C TRP A 133 2.62 8.67 -11.11
N LEU A 134 2.13 7.68 -10.37
CA LEU A 134 0.69 7.54 -10.05
C LEU A 134 0.15 8.71 -9.21
N THR A 135 1.02 9.46 -8.57
CA THR A 135 0.67 10.56 -7.68
C THR A 135 0.91 11.95 -8.27
N PHE A 136 1.24 12.03 -9.55
CA PHE A 136 1.47 13.32 -10.22
C PHE A 136 0.32 14.30 -10.04
N GLY A 137 0.64 15.48 -9.51
CA GLY A 137 -0.32 16.56 -9.30
C GLY A 137 -1.25 16.38 -8.10
N THR A 138 -0.84 15.54 -7.14
CA THR A 138 -1.52 15.41 -5.83
C THR A 138 -0.73 16.08 -4.71
N PRO A 139 -1.36 16.53 -3.63
CA PRO A 139 -0.68 17.01 -2.43
C PRO A 139 -0.06 15.85 -1.65
N ASN A 140 0.76 16.16 -0.62
CA ASN A 140 1.43 15.17 0.23
C ASN A 140 0.48 14.26 1.00
N THR A 141 -0.71 14.76 1.32
CA THR A 141 -1.75 14.02 2.05
C THR A 141 -3.09 14.18 1.35
N LEU A 142 -3.81 13.08 1.15
CA LEU A 142 -5.15 13.07 0.58
C LEU A 142 -6.16 12.47 1.57
N PRO A 143 -7.40 13.01 1.63
CA PRO A 143 -8.50 12.32 2.27
C PRO A 143 -8.94 11.12 1.42
N LEU A 144 -8.86 9.94 2.00
CA LEU A 144 -9.31 8.69 1.40
C LEU A 144 -10.65 8.31 2.01
N LEU A 145 -11.68 8.14 1.19
CA LEU A 145 -12.90 7.50 1.66
C LEU A 145 -12.58 6.04 1.96
N TYR A 146 -12.80 5.62 3.20
CA TYR A 146 -12.52 4.28 3.66
C TYR A 146 -13.80 3.59 4.15
N ARG A 147 -13.99 2.39 3.67
CA ARG A 147 -15.08 1.48 4.08
C ARG A 147 -14.46 0.15 4.48
N ASN A 148 -15.24 -0.91 4.52
CA ASN A 148 -14.69 -2.25 4.71
C ASN A 148 -13.98 -2.73 3.43
N TYR A 149 -12.91 -2.03 3.06
CA TYR A 149 -12.08 -2.33 1.90
C TYR A 149 -11.01 -3.39 2.20
N PRO A 150 -10.45 -4.07 1.19
CA PRO A 150 -9.30 -4.94 1.40
C PRO A 150 -8.12 -4.12 1.94
N ILE A 151 -7.42 -4.66 2.92
CA ILE A 151 -6.21 -4.07 3.47
C ILE A 151 -5.03 -4.68 2.74
N LEU A 152 -4.44 -3.91 1.83
CA LEU A 152 -3.37 -4.38 0.97
C LEU A 152 -2.01 -4.22 1.66
N MET A 153 -1.21 -5.28 1.56
CA MET A 153 0.15 -5.35 2.06
C MET A 153 1.10 -5.39 0.87
N SER A 154 1.99 -4.42 0.79
CA SER A 154 3.04 -4.36 -0.22
C SER A 154 4.36 -4.88 0.36
N GLY A 155 4.99 -5.80 -0.34
CA GLY A 155 6.30 -6.33 -0.01
C GLY A 155 7.37 -5.85 -0.99
N ARG A 156 8.42 -6.64 -1.14
CA ARG A 156 9.63 -6.31 -1.92
C ARG A 156 9.37 -5.86 -3.36
N ASN A 157 8.38 -6.47 -4.03
CA ASN A 157 8.17 -6.30 -5.47
C ASN A 157 7.07 -5.28 -5.80
N ALA A 158 6.36 -4.79 -4.80
CA ALA A 158 5.23 -3.89 -4.97
C ALA A 158 5.50 -2.53 -4.30
N GLU A 159 5.46 -1.48 -5.10
CA GLU A 159 5.56 -0.10 -4.65
C GLU A 159 4.22 0.35 -4.07
N ALA A 160 4.23 1.02 -2.92
CA ALA A 160 3.04 1.64 -2.33
C ALA A 160 3.04 3.14 -2.64
N ALA A 161 2.36 3.54 -3.71
CA ALA A 161 2.25 4.95 -4.08
C ALA A 161 1.42 5.77 -3.08
N VAL A 162 0.50 5.12 -2.35
CA VAL A 162 -0.29 5.75 -1.28
C VAL A 162 -0.44 4.78 -0.12
N ARG A 163 -0.10 5.23 1.08
CA ARG A 163 -0.30 4.49 2.33
C ARG A 163 -1.33 5.16 3.23
N VAL A 164 -2.00 4.37 4.04
CA VAL A 164 -2.97 4.86 5.04
C VAL A 164 -2.23 5.40 6.26
N GLY A 165 -2.56 6.61 6.65
CA GLY A 165 -1.99 7.33 7.79
C GLY A 165 -0.96 8.39 7.39
N GLU A 166 -1.07 9.56 7.98
CA GLU A 166 -0.15 10.68 7.86
C GLU A 166 0.82 10.68 9.03
N LEU A 167 2.11 10.85 8.75
CA LEU A 167 3.12 11.02 9.79
C LEU A 167 3.05 12.44 10.36
N VAL A 168 2.93 12.54 11.66
CA VAL A 168 2.87 13.81 12.39
C VAL A 168 4.04 13.85 13.38
N GLU A 169 4.80 14.94 13.36
CA GLU A 169 5.90 15.12 14.31
C GLU A 169 5.41 15.06 15.76
N ASN A 170 6.07 14.23 16.56
CA ASN A 170 5.88 14.13 18.00
C ASN A 170 7.24 14.07 18.70
N LYS A 171 7.72 15.22 19.14
CA LYS A 171 9.02 15.37 19.82
C LYS A 171 9.11 14.62 21.15
N MET A 172 7.99 14.14 21.69
CA MET A 172 7.97 13.33 22.93
C MET A 172 8.07 11.82 22.64
N ALA A 173 7.98 11.42 21.38
CA ALA A 173 8.13 10.03 20.96
C ALA A 173 9.62 9.75 20.69
N ASP A 174 10.37 9.41 21.71
CA ASP A 174 11.83 9.26 21.69
C ASP A 174 12.31 7.86 21.29
N SER A 175 11.38 6.92 21.08
CA SER A 175 11.67 5.51 20.75
C SER A 175 10.72 4.98 19.66
N TYR A 176 11.12 3.87 19.02
CA TYR A 176 10.24 3.14 18.12
C TYR A 176 8.99 2.63 18.86
N ARG A 177 7.84 2.72 18.20
CA ARG A 177 6.55 2.26 18.73
C ARG A 177 5.83 1.42 17.68
N THR A 178 5.43 0.23 18.08
CA THR A 178 4.70 -0.67 17.19
C THR A 178 3.22 -0.29 17.11
N ILE A 179 2.73 -0.13 15.90
CA ILE A 179 1.31 -0.02 15.61
C ILE A 179 0.90 -1.22 14.76
N ASN A 180 0.20 -2.16 15.37
CA ASN A 180 -0.23 -3.41 14.75
C ASN A 180 0.96 -4.21 14.19
N TRP A 181 1.11 -4.24 12.87
CA TRP A 181 2.18 -4.95 12.14
C TRP A 181 3.40 -4.08 11.82
N SER A 182 3.32 -2.79 12.06
CA SER A 182 4.31 -1.80 11.63
C SER A 182 4.89 -1.01 12.80
N ASP A 183 6.14 -0.60 12.68
CA ASP A 183 6.79 0.28 13.63
C ASP A 183 6.79 1.72 13.13
N LEU A 184 6.62 2.65 14.07
CA LEU A 184 6.80 4.08 13.82
C LEU A 184 8.20 4.50 14.24
N PRO A 185 8.88 5.30 13.42
CA PRO A 185 10.19 5.84 13.77
C PRO A 185 10.08 6.82 14.96
N PRO A 186 11.16 7.01 15.72
CA PRO A 186 11.23 8.03 16.76
C PRO A 186 10.90 9.42 16.19
N GLY A 187 10.23 10.23 16.98
CA GLY A 187 9.85 11.58 16.58
C GLY A 187 8.52 11.69 15.83
N TYR A 188 7.83 10.58 15.57
CA TYR A 188 6.58 10.59 14.79
C TYR A 188 5.44 9.82 15.45
N ASP A 189 4.24 10.34 15.22
CA ASP A 189 2.95 9.64 15.38
C ASP A 189 2.32 9.39 14.02
N LEU A 190 1.34 8.47 13.98
CA LEU A 190 0.55 8.21 12.79
C LEU A 190 -0.89 8.69 13.01
N ASN A 191 -1.31 9.70 12.26
CA ASN A 191 -2.70 10.15 12.24
C ASN A 191 -3.44 9.43 11.12
N VAL A 192 -4.33 8.52 11.47
CA VAL A 192 -5.14 7.77 10.50
C VAL A 192 -6.48 8.45 10.23
N ARG A 193 -7.15 8.96 11.27
CA ARG A 193 -8.49 9.52 11.15
C ARG A 193 -8.45 10.99 10.74
N MET A 194 -9.12 11.34 9.64
CA MET A 194 -9.39 12.74 9.28
C MET A 194 -10.82 13.16 9.67
N SER A 195 -11.83 12.35 9.35
CA SER A 195 -13.23 12.66 9.63
C SER A 195 -14.09 11.40 9.70
N GLY A 196 -15.20 11.47 10.39
CA GLY A 196 -16.09 10.34 10.60
C GLY A 196 -15.65 9.43 11.75
N LEU A 197 -16.36 8.33 11.93
CA LEU A 197 -16.10 7.36 12.99
C LEU A 197 -15.08 6.32 12.51
N VAL A 198 -13.92 6.35 13.12
CA VAL A 198 -12.88 5.30 12.99
C VAL A 198 -12.52 4.86 14.41
N TRP A 199 -12.84 3.63 14.75
CA TRP A 199 -12.47 3.05 16.04
C TRP A 199 -10.96 2.85 16.13
N PRO A 200 -10.36 2.90 17.32
CA PRO A 200 -8.92 2.67 17.48
C PRO A 200 -8.45 1.34 16.91
N GLU A 201 -9.24 0.29 17.08
CA GLU A 201 -8.96 -1.05 16.54
C GLU A 201 -8.88 -1.04 15.01
N ALA A 202 -9.81 -0.38 14.36
CA ALA A 202 -9.81 -0.22 12.89
C ALA A 202 -8.64 0.65 12.43
N ALA A 203 -8.36 1.76 13.13
CA ALA A 203 -7.24 2.63 12.83
C ALA A 203 -5.90 1.87 12.91
N GLN A 204 -5.70 1.06 13.96
CA GLN A 204 -4.53 0.20 14.10
C GLN A 204 -4.44 -0.82 12.96
N ARG A 205 -5.55 -1.48 12.63
CA ARG A 205 -5.57 -2.52 11.59
C ARG A 205 -5.16 -2.01 10.21
N ILE A 206 -5.59 -0.79 9.84
CA ILE A 206 -5.31 -0.19 8.53
C ILE A 206 -4.05 0.68 8.51
N ALA A 207 -3.45 0.94 9.67
CA ALA A 207 -2.25 1.76 9.79
C ALA A 207 -1.15 1.30 8.84
N ASN A 208 -0.54 2.23 8.10
CA ASN A 208 0.53 2.00 7.14
C ASN A 208 0.23 0.99 6.01
N SER A 209 -0.99 0.45 5.92
CA SER A 209 -1.37 -0.41 4.79
C SER A 209 -1.38 0.38 3.48
N ALA A 210 -1.24 -0.31 2.36
CA ALA A 210 -1.24 0.33 1.07
C ALA A 210 -2.69 0.60 0.59
N TYR A 211 -2.96 1.85 0.19
CA TYR A 211 -4.20 2.22 -0.50
C TYR A 211 -4.07 2.07 -2.00
N LEU A 212 -2.90 2.41 -2.55
CA LEU A 212 -2.57 2.29 -3.96
C LEU A 212 -1.21 1.62 -4.11
N THR A 213 -1.20 0.50 -4.81
CA THR A 213 0.04 -0.22 -5.13
C THR A 213 0.27 -0.29 -6.62
N ARG A 214 1.52 -0.40 -6.99
CA ARG A 214 1.98 -0.73 -8.34
C ARG A 214 3.02 -1.83 -8.26
N GLU A 215 2.86 -2.86 -9.07
CA GLU A 215 3.81 -3.95 -9.18
C GLU A 215 4.12 -4.25 -10.63
N ARG A 216 5.41 -4.44 -10.95
CA ARG A 216 5.82 -4.91 -12.25
C ARG A 216 5.68 -6.42 -12.33
N VAL A 217 4.97 -6.91 -13.34
CA VAL A 217 4.80 -8.33 -13.61
C VAL A 217 5.24 -8.59 -15.06
N GLY A 218 6.38 -9.26 -15.21
CA GLY A 218 7.00 -9.46 -16.54
C GLY A 218 7.30 -8.12 -17.23
N LYS A 219 6.72 -7.92 -18.41
CA LYS A 219 6.82 -6.67 -19.18
C LYS A 219 5.73 -5.66 -18.86
N GLY A 220 4.66 -6.09 -18.19
CA GLY A 220 3.52 -5.28 -17.79
C GLY A 220 3.50 -4.92 -16.32
N GLN A 221 2.32 -4.58 -15.83
CA GLN A 221 2.14 -4.18 -14.44
C GLN A 221 0.73 -4.39 -13.93
N VAL A 222 0.62 -4.50 -12.61
CA VAL A 222 -0.63 -4.57 -11.86
C VAL A 222 -0.72 -3.34 -10.95
N ILE A 223 -1.84 -2.63 -11.00
CA ILE A 223 -2.13 -1.44 -10.19
C ILE A 223 -3.39 -1.75 -9.38
N LEU A 224 -3.27 -1.76 -8.04
CA LEU A 224 -4.38 -2.08 -7.15
C LEU A 224 -4.73 -0.89 -6.28
N PHE A 225 -6.01 -0.49 -6.31
CA PHE A 225 -6.60 0.42 -5.34
C PHE A 225 -7.34 -0.38 -4.28
N SER A 226 -7.04 -0.18 -3.03
CA SER A 226 -7.78 -0.79 -1.92
C SER A 226 -9.25 -0.36 -1.94
N GLY A 227 -9.52 0.92 -2.17
CA GLY A 227 -10.86 1.50 -2.22
C GLY A 227 -11.37 1.82 -3.61
N GLU A 228 -12.42 2.63 -3.67
CA GLU A 228 -12.99 3.18 -4.90
C GLU A 228 -12.47 4.61 -5.12
N PRO A 229 -11.47 4.83 -5.99
CA PRO A 229 -10.82 6.13 -6.12
C PRO A 229 -11.73 7.22 -6.72
N ASN A 230 -12.76 6.82 -7.43
CA ASN A 230 -13.71 7.72 -8.08
C ASN A 230 -15.14 7.62 -7.52
N PHE A 231 -15.29 7.27 -6.22
CA PHE A 231 -16.58 7.05 -5.60
C PHE A 231 -17.54 8.22 -5.83
N ARG A 232 -18.61 7.96 -6.61
CA ARG A 232 -19.65 8.94 -6.99
C ARG A 232 -19.13 10.26 -7.59
N GLY A 233 -17.89 10.30 -8.07
CA GLY A 233 -17.25 11.52 -8.55
C GLY A 233 -16.97 12.58 -7.49
N SER A 234 -17.14 12.27 -6.20
CA SER A 234 -17.04 13.24 -5.10
C SER A 234 -15.62 13.39 -4.53
N THR A 235 -14.75 12.42 -4.78
CA THR A 235 -13.39 12.38 -4.22
C THR A 235 -12.36 12.87 -5.24
N LEU A 236 -12.28 14.20 -5.43
CA LEU A 236 -11.45 14.81 -6.48
C LEU A 236 -9.97 14.45 -6.36
N GLY A 237 -9.42 14.35 -5.15
CA GLY A 237 -8.02 13.98 -4.94
C GLY A 237 -7.72 12.56 -5.41
N THR A 238 -8.52 11.59 -5.01
CA THR A 238 -8.34 10.19 -5.43
C THR A 238 -8.72 9.96 -6.89
N ASN A 239 -9.61 10.77 -7.46
CA ASN A 239 -9.85 10.79 -8.90
C ASN A 239 -8.58 11.11 -9.70
N ARG A 240 -7.71 11.97 -9.17
CA ARG A 240 -6.43 12.28 -9.82
C ARG A 240 -5.53 11.04 -9.90
N LEU A 241 -5.45 10.27 -8.81
CA LEU A 241 -4.71 9.00 -8.80
C LEU A 241 -5.26 8.02 -9.85
N TRP A 242 -6.59 7.93 -9.93
CA TRP A 242 -7.26 7.09 -10.93
C TRP A 242 -6.95 7.53 -12.36
N LEU A 243 -7.04 8.82 -12.65
CA LEU A 243 -6.72 9.37 -13.97
C LEU A 243 -5.26 9.11 -14.34
N ASN A 244 -4.33 9.28 -13.40
CA ASN A 244 -2.92 8.97 -13.63
C ASN A 244 -2.73 7.48 -13.98
N ALA A 245 -3.38 6.57 -13.26
CA ALA A 245 -3.31 5.13 -13.55
C ALA A 245 -3.84 4.80 -14.96
N VAL A 246 -4.97 5.39 -15.35
CA VAL A 246 -5.61 5.12 -16.67
C VAL A 246 -4.84 5.75 -17.82
N ILE A 247 -4.40 7.00 -17.66
CA ILE A 247 -3.76 7.77 -18.74
C ILE A 247 -2.31 7.33 -18.93
N TYR A 248 -1.55 7.22 -17.83
CA TYR A 248 -0.12 6.96 -17.89
C TYR A 248 0.24 5.47 -17.79
N GLY A 249 -0.66 4.63 -17.26
CA GLY A 249 -0.37 3.23 -16.98
C GLY A 249 0.13 2.43 -18.17
N ALA A 250 -0.44 2.64 -19.36
CA ALA A 250 -0.01 1.93 -20.56
C ALA A 250 1.39 2.36 -21.08
N GLY A 251 1.87 3.53 -20.66
CA GLY A 251 3.17 4.08 -21.11
C GLY A 251 4.24 4.05 -20.05
N LEU A 252 3.89 4.28 -18.79
CA LEU A 252 4.82 4.31 -17.67
C LEU A 252 4.78 2.97 -16.91
N GLY A 253 5.96 2.43 -16.63
CA GLY A 253 6.10 1.19 -15.86
C GLY A 253 5.93 -0.11 -16.64
N THR A 254 5.69 -0.06 -17.94
CA THR A 254 5.69 -1.23 -18.81
C THR A 254 6.88 -1.23 -19.77
N SER A 255 7.29 -2.40 -20.23
CA SER A 255 8.33 -2.53 -21.26
C SER A 255 7.76 -2.85 -22.65
N SER A 256 6.44 -2.88 -22.79
CA SER A 256 5.84 -3.11 -24.10
C SER A 256 6.06 -1.88 -24.99
N ARG A 257 6.59 -2.12 -26.19
CA ARG A 257 6.51 -1.11 -27.24
C ARG A 257 5.04 -0.96 -27.62
N ILE A 258 4.50 0.24 -27.51
CA ILE A 258 3.22 0.57 -28.15
C ILE A 258 3.50 0.42 -29.64
N THR A 259 3.03 -0.67 -30.23
CA THR A 259 2.91 -0.74 -31.69
C THR A 259 1.69 0.08 -32.06
N PRO A 260 1.84 1.12 -32.87
CA PRO A 260 0.72 1.98 -33.28
C PRO A 260 -0.36 1.20 -34.03
#